data_5be3cd5c5c45a902ff108226e2a9e2ee
#
_entry.id   5be3cd5c5c45a902ff108226e2a9e2ee
#
_cell.length_a   1.000
_cell.length_b   1.000
_cell.length_c   1.000
_cell.angle_alpha   90.00
_cell.angle_beta   90.00
_cell.angle_gamma   90.00
#
_symmetry.space_group_name_H-M   'P 1'
#
loop_
_entity.id
_entity.type
_entity.pdbx_description
1 polymer ?
#
loop_
_entity_poly.entity_id
_entity_poly.type
_entity_poly.pdbx_seq_one_letter_code
_entity_poly.pdbx_strand_id
1 'polypeptide(L)'
;IITVNYNGLRDTCEMIDSFRNHETYPHYEIIVVDNGSRLPEAEEIQERYRSNLVPDGSLSGSPASDNPASFPPVKVVRNINNGFAGGNNAGLKAAGGDYLFFINNDTLIKEPVLDALVRRMECDPQRNGGVSPMLKFTACPDILQYAGFTPLSSLTLRNASIGFMQQDGQRFRTPCE
;
A
#
# COMPACT_ATOMS: atom_id res chain seq x y z
N ILE A 1 -1.22 3.68 4.63
CA ILE A 1 -0.50 2.77 3.72
C ILE A 1 0.75 2.28 4.44
N ILE A 2 1.00 0.98 4.44
CA ILE A 2 2.17 0.37 5.08
C ILE A 2 2.97 -0.40 4.02
N THR A 3 4.25 -0.11 3.93
CA THR A 3 5.20 -0.84 3.07
C THR A 3 6.48 -1.18 3.82
N VAL A 4 7.11 -2.30 3.46
CA VAL A 4 8.36 -2.76 4.05
C VAL A 4 9.48 -2.61 3.04
N ASN A 5 10.49 -1.82 3.41
CA ASN A 5 11.73 -1.65 2.67
C ASN A 5 12.83 -2.55 3.23
N TYR A 6 13.57 -3.22 2.38
CA TYR A 6 14.80 -3.94 2.74
C TYR A 6 15.76 -3.98 1.55
N ASN A 7 16.75 -3.10 1.55
CA ASN A 7 17.70 -2.89 0.44
C ASN A 7 16.98 -2.59 -0.89
N GLY A 8 15.86 -1.86 -0.85
CA GLY A 8 14.98 -1.60 -1.98
C GLY A 8 14.62 -0.13 -2.14
N LEU A 9 15.54 0.78 -1.80
CA LEU A 9 15.35 2.22 -1.83
C LEU A 9 14.69 2.71 -3.11
N ARG A 10 15.19 2.27 -4.27
CA ARG A 10 14.69 2.69 -5.57
C ARG A 10 13.21 2.33 -5.73
N ASP A 11 12.88 1.06 -5.53
CA ASP A 11 11.51 0.55 -5.70
C ASP A 11 10.56 1.24 -4.71
N THR A 12 10.99 1.41 -3.46
CA THR A 12 10.24 2.14 -2.43
C THR A 12 9.96 3.58 -2.85
N CYS A 13 10.94 4.29 -3.38
CA CYS A 13 10.74 5.65 -3.88
C CYS A 13 9.81 5.68 -5.10
N GLU A 14 9.96 4.76 -6.05
CA GLU A 14 9.09 4.66 -7.21
C GLU A 14 7.63 4.38 -6.78
N MET A 15 7.41 3.52 -5.78
CA MET A 15 6.10 3.26 -5.20
C MET A 15 5.50 4.54 -4.59
N ILE A 16 6.23 5.26 -3.72
CA ILE A 16 5.75 6.50 -3.08
C ILE A 16 5.41 7.55 -4.15
N ASP A 17 6.30 7.73 -5.14
CA ASP A 17 6.10 8.68 -6.23
C ASP A 17 4.89 8.30 -7.10
N SER A 18 4.56 7.00 -7.24
CA SER A 18 3.36 6.56 -7.95
C SER A 18 2.07 7.00 -7.24
N PHE A 19 2.02 6.91 -5.91
CA PHE A 19 0.89 7.47 -5.13
C PHE A 19 0.80 8.98 -5.27
N ARG A 20 1.93 9.68 -5.20
CA ARG A 20 2.00 11.13 -5.39
C ARG A 20 1.43 11.59 -6.73
N ASN A 21 1.66 10.81 -7.78
CA ASN A 21 1.30 11.18 -9.14
C ASN A 21 -0.12 10.75 -9.53
N HIS A 22 -0.67 9.73 -8.89
CA HIS A 22 -1.91 9.10 -9.36
C HIS A 22 -3.03 9.04 -8.32
N GLU A 23 -2.72 9.06 -7.00
CA GLU A 23 -3.75 8.98 -6.00
C GLU A 23 -4.42 10.34 -5.75
N THR A 24 -5.74 10.30 -5.61
CA THR A 24 -6.58 11.50 -5.39
C THR A 24 -7.35 11.45 -4.07
N TYR A 25 -7.28 10.34 -3.35
CA TYR A 25 -7.91 10.21 -2.03
C TYR A 25 -7.23 11.16 -1.04
N PRO A 26 -7.97 12.05 -0.34
CA PRO A 26 -7.35 13.15 0.39
C PRO A 26 -6.76 12.76 1.75
N HIS A 27 -7.20 11.64 2.34
CA HIS A 27 -6.94 11.31 3.74
C HIS A 27 -6.16 10.00 3.86
N TYR A 28 -4.84 10.04 3.68
CA TYR A 28 -3.98 8.88 3.91
C TYR A 28 -2.58 9.32 4.34
N GLU A 29 -1.86 8.42 4.96
CA GLU A 29 -0.44 8.52 5.27
C GLU A 29 0.31 7.34 4.67
N ILE A 30 1.61 7.51 4.42
CA ILE A 30 2.48 6.43 3.98
C ILE A 30 3.50 6.13 5.08
N ILE A 31 3.54 4.87 5.52
CA ILE A 31 4.48 4.39 6.52
C ILE A 31 5.45 3.43 5.82
N VAL A 32 6.70 3.83 5.74
CA VAL A 32 7.78 3.01 5.22
C VAL A 32 8.53 2.39 6.40
N VAL A 33 8.53 1.09 6.48
CA VAL A 33 9.32 0.38 7.49
C VAL A 33 10.63 -0.05 6.85
N ASP A 34 11.72 0.62 7.21
CA ASP A 34 13.04 0.12 6.86
C ASP A 34 13.41 -1.05 7.78
N ASN A 35 13.37 -2.25 7.21
CA ASN A 35 13.51 -3.51 7.95
C ASN A 35 14.97 -3.95 8.06
N GLY A 36 15.85 -3.02 8.39
CA GLY A 36 17.27 -3.27 8.61
C GLY A 36 18.08 -3.32 7.33
N SER A 37 17.89 -2.36 6.42
CA SER A 37 18.69 -2.21 5.22
C SER A 37 20.19 -2.02 5.55
N ARG A 38 21.04 -2.45 4.65
CA ARG A 38 22.51 -2.38 4.83
C ARG A 38 23.06 -0.96 4.65
N LEU A 39 22.41 -0.17 3.81
CA LEU A 39 22.70 1.24 3.56
C LEU A 39 21.73 2.11 4.36
N PRO A 40 22.00 3.40 4.57
CA PRO A 40 21.14 4.30 5.34
C PRO A 40 19.89 4.73 4.54
N GLU A 41 19.13 3.74 4.04
CA GLU A 41 17.97 3.96 3.18
C GLU A 41 16.81 4.66 3.92
N ALA A 42 16.69 4.41 5.22
CA ALA A 42 15.71 5.11 6.05
C ALA A 42 15.92 6.62 6.06
N GLU A 43 17.19 7.05 6.22
CA GLU A 43 17.59 8.46 6.21
C GLU A 43 17.33 9.09 4.85
N GLU A 44 17.67 8.36 3.78
CA GLU A 44 17.54 8.86 2.42
C GLU A 44 16.06 9.03 2.02
N ILE A 45 15.20 8.07 2.37
CA ILE A 45 13.75 8.18 2.19
C ILE A 45 13.20 9.34 3.00
N GLN A 46 13.59 9.46 4.27
CA GLN A 46 13.13 10.53 5.14
C GLN A 46 13.53 11.90 4.62
N GLU A 47 14.76 12.08 4.14
CA GLU A 47 15.22 13.35 3.59
C GLU A 47 14.50 13.69 2.27
N ARG A 48 14.33 12.70 1.38
CA ARG A 48 13.63 12.90 0.09
C ARG A 48 12.18 13.36 0.26
N TYR A 49 11.49 12.90 1.29
CA TYR A 49 10.07 13.20 1.52
C TYR A 49 9.82 14.13 2.72
N ARG A 50 10.88 14.79 3.24
CA ARG A 50 10.85 15.66 4.42
C ARG A 50 10.01 16.93 4.26
N SER A 51 9.78 17.39 3.04
CA SER A 51 9.06 18.65 2.76
C SER A 51 7.63 18.72 3.32
N ASN A 52 7.15 17.60 3.88
CA ASN A 52 5.82 17.50 4.49
C ASN A 52 5.84 17.58 6.03
N LEU A 53 7.00 17.82 6.64
CA LEU A 53 7.12 18.05 8.08
C LEU A 53 7.16 19.54 8.38
N VAL A 54 6.38 20.01 9.37
CA VAL A 54 6.57 21.36 9.92
C VAL A 54 7.88 21.43 10.70
N PRO A 55 8.48 22.65 10.83
CA PRO A 55 9.79 22.84 11.48
C PRO A 55 9.92 22.35 12.92
N ASP A 56 8.81 22.11 13.63
CA ASP A 56 8.78 21.61 15.02
C ASP A 56 8.79 20.05 15.11
N GLY A 57 8.89 19.35 13.96
CA GLY A 57 8.88 17.89 13.93
C GLY A 57 7.50 17.25 14.08
N SER A 58 6.45 18.05 14.20
CA SER A 58 5.07 17.57 14.09
C SER A 58 4.70 17.37 12.62
N LEU A 59 3.77 16.46 12.34
CA LEU A 59 3.24 16.30 10.99
C LEU A 59 2.44 17.55 10.62
N SER A 60 2.77 18.19 9.49
CA SER A 60 1.94 19.26 8.94
C SER A 60 0.69 18.68 8.30
N GLY A 61 -0.19 18.25 9.15
CA GLY A 61 -1.43 17.64 8.75
C GLY A 61 -2.25 17.36 9.99
N SER A 62 -2.87 18.38 10.53
CA SER A 62 -4.22 18.17 11.07
C SER A 62 -5.03 17.55 9.95
N PRO A 63 -5.90 16.57 10.22
CA PRO A 63 -6.78 15.96 9.21
C PRO A 63 -7.77 16.93 8.55
N ALA A 64 -7.52 18.22 8.65
CA ALA A 64 -8.37 19.33 8.18
C ALA A 64 -7.61 20.47 7.52
N SER A 65 -6.50 20.22 6.80
CA SER A 65 -6.04 21.25 5.87
C SER A 65 -6.73 21.02 4.53
N ASP A 66 -7.75 21.84 4.24
CA ASP A 66 -8.47 21.93 2.96
C ASP A 66 -7.57 22.38 1.78
N ASN A 67 -6.25 22.15 1.86
CA ASN A 67 -5.33 22.45 0.79
C ASN A 67 -5.05 21.17 -0.02
N PRO A 68 -5.66 21.00 -1.21
CA PRO A 68 -5.49 19.80 -2.03
C PRO A 68 -4.07 19.67 -2.63
N ALA A 69 -3.14 20.54 -2.26
CA ALA A 69 -1.77 20.55 -2.77
C ALA A 69 -0.73 19.96 -1.81
N SER A 70 -1.10 19.50 -0.62
CA SER A 70 -0.15 18.88 0.29
C SER A 70 -0.11 17.35 0.07
N PHE A 71 1.03 16.87 -0.36
CA PHE A 71 1.31 15.43 -0.43
C PHE A 71 1.13 14.80 0.97
N PRO A 72 0.56 13.58 1.06
CA PRO A 72 0.36 12.93 2.35
C PRO A 72 1.68 12.70 3.08
N PRO A 73 1.66 12.74 4.42
CA PRO A 73 2.86 12.56 5.22
C PRO A 73 3.48 11.17 5.00
N VAL A 74 4.80 11.16 4.82
CA VAL A 74 5.60 9.93 4.76
C VAL A 74 6.34 9.77 6.08
N LYS A 75 6.01 8.72 6.84
CA LYS A 75 6.71 8.33 8.06
C LYS A 75 7.70 7.21 7.76
N VAL A 76 8.91 7.32 8.28
CA VAL A 76 9.90 6.24 8.20
C VAL A 76 10.10 5.62 9.57
N VAL A 77 9.89 4.31 9.67
CA VAL A 77 10.07 3.51 10.88
C VAL A 77 11.28 2.61 10.69
N ARG A 78 12.29 2.71 11.56
CA ARG A 78 13.42 1.78 11.57
C ARG A 78 13.07 0.54 12.36
N ASN A 79 13.34 -0.61 11.80
CA ASN A 79 13.12 -1.91 12.43
C ASN A 79 14.37 -2.79 12.26
N ILE A 80 14.56 -3.72 13.18
CA ILE A 80 15.55 -4.79 13.01
C ILE A 80 14.90 -5.87 12.13
N ASN A 81 15.62 -6.38 11.12
CA ASN A 81 15.07 -7.39 10.22
C ASN A 81 14.59 -8.62 10.98
N ASN A 82 13.29 -8.70 11.14
CA ASN A 82 12.55 -9.81 11.77
C ASN A 82 11.54 -10.44 10.79
N GLY A 83 11.85 -10.34 9.49
CA GLY A 83 11.03 -10.85 8.41
C GLY A 83 9.92 -9.90 7.96
N PHE A 84 9.24 -10.28 6.89
CA PHE A 84 8.20 -9.46 6.26
C PHE A 84 7.03 -9.16 7.21
N ALA A 85 6.53 -10.18 7.91
CA ALA A 85 5.44 -10.00 8.87
C ALA A 85 5.84 -9.09 10.04
N GLY A 86 7.07 -9.24 10.53
CA GLY A 86 7.61 -8.40 11.59
C GLY A 86 7.72 -6.93 11.18
N GLY A 87 8.17 -6.67 9.96
CA GLY A 87 8.19 -5.33 9.37
C GLY A 87 6.79 -4.73 9.28
N ASN A 88 5.82 -5.46 8.71
CA ASN A 88 4.43 -5.00 8.66
C ASN A 88 3.85 -4.70 10.05
N ASN A 89 4.14 -5.53 11.05
CA ASN A 89 3.69 -5.30 12.43
C ASN A 89 4.33 -4.05 13.06
N ALA A 90 5.56 -3.70 12.66
CA ALA A 90 6.18 -2.45 13.11
C ALA A 90 5.47 -1.24 12.47
N GLY A 91 5.11 -1.31 11.18
CA GLY A 91 4.31 -0.30 10.50
C GLY A 91 2.91 -0.14 11.10
N LEU A 92 2.26 -1.25 11.41
CA LEU A 92 0.94 -1.26 12.06
C LEU A 92 0.93 -0.46 13.38
N LYS A 93 1.97 -0.57 14.19
CA LYS A 93 2.08 0.17 15.46
C LYS A 93 2.24 1.67 15.27
N ALA A 94 2.72 2.11 14.11
CA ALA A 94 2.93 3.52 13.78
C ALA A 94 1.74 4.13 13.03
N ALA A 95 0.79 3.30 12.60
CA ALA A 95 -0.37 3.73 11.83
C ALA A 95 -1.40 4.44 12.70
N GLY A 96 -1.98 5.52 12.14
CA GLY A 96 -3.05 6.30 12.79
C GLY A 96 -4.38 6.26 12.05
N GLY A 97 -4.47 5.58 10.90
CA GLY A 97 -5.70 5.49 10.10
C GLY A 97 -6.65 4.40 10.54
N ASP A 98 -7.93 4.54 10.18
CA ASP A 98 -8.98 3.56 10.45
C ASP A 98 -8.85 2.30 9.56
N TYR A 99 -8.31 2.45 8.36
CA TYR A 99 -8.04 1.39 7.41
C TYR A 99 -6.54 1.21 7.19
N LEU A 100 -6.12 -0.02 6.98
CA LEU A 100 -4.72 -0.37 6.74
C LEU A 100 -4.60 -0.95 5.33
N PHE A 101 -3.77 -0.32 4.51
CA PHE A 101 -3.43 -0.82 3.18
C PHE A 101 -1.98 -1.29 3.16
N PHE A 102 -1.78 -2.61 3.14
CA PHE A 102 -0.46 -3.22 3.01
C PHE A 102 -0.11 -3.37 1.54
N ILE A 103 1.02 -2.83 1.14
CA ILE A 103 1.51 -2.88 -0.24
C ILE A 103 3.00 -3.19 -0.27
N ASN A 104 3.43 -4.03 -1.21
CA ASN A 104 4.85 -4.26 -1.42
C ASN A 104 5.51 -3.01 -2.03
N ASN A 105 6.76 -2.78 -1.65
CA ASN A 105 7.51 -1.61 -2.11
C ASN A 105 7.86 -1.62 -3.61
N ASP A 106 7.70 -2.75 -4.29
CA ASP A 106 7.88 -2.94 -5.74
C ASP A 106 6.56 -2.85 -6.54
N THR A 107 5.48 -2.40 -5.89
CA THR A 107 4.17 -2.25 -6.52
C THR A 107 3.90 -0.79 -6.85
N LEU A 108 3.39 -0.53 -8.05
CA LEU A 108 3.05 0.83 -8.52
C LEU A 108 1.55 0.96 -8.74
N ILE A 109 0.98 2.10 -8.40
CA ILE A 109 -0.36 2.47 -8.86
C ILE A 109 -0.23 3.33 -10.14
N LYS A 110 -1.19 3.18 -11.05
CA LYS A 110 -1.28 3.98 -12.30
C LYS A 110 -2.59 4.75 -12.41
N GLU A 111 -3.46 4.57 -11.45
CA GLU A 111 -4.76 5.23 -11.31
C GLU A 111 -5.13 5.28 -9.83
N PRO A 112 -6.07 6.15 -9.39
CA PRO A 112 -6.53 6.19 -8.01
C PRO A 112 -7.15 4.85 -7.60
N VAL A 113 -6.77 4.35 -6.42
CA VAL A 113 -7.24 3.04 -5.92
C VAL A 113 -7.90 3.12 -4.54
N LEU A 114 -7.50 4.09 -3.71
CA LEU A 114 -7.91 4.11 -2.30
C LEU A 114 -9.40 4.35 -2.11
N ASP A 115 -10.00 5.28 -2.88
CA ASP A 115 -11.44 5.54 -2.80
C ASP A 115 -12.27 4.29 -3.09
N ALA A 116 -11.91 3.54 -4.13
CA ALA A 116 -12.61 2.31 -4.49
C ALA A 116 -12.47 1.23 -3.40
N LEU A 117 -11.28 1.09 -2.80
CA LEU A 117 -11.04 0.14 -1.71
C LEU A 117 -11.82 0.51 -0.45
N VAL A 118 -11.80 1.79 -0.05
CA VAL A 118 -12.56 2.28 1.13
C VAL A 118 -14.05 2.07 0.92
N ARG A 119 -14.61 2.50 -0.22
CA ARG A 119 -16.04 2.28 -0.52
C ARG A 119 -16.42 0.80 -0.49
N ARG A 120 -15.54 -0.08 -0.98
CA ARG A 120 -15.81 -1.52 -0.95
C ARG A 120 -15.82 -2.06 0.48
N MET A 121 -14.90 -1.60 1.34
CA MET A 121 -14.91 -1.94 2.76
C MET A 121 -16.19 -1.48 3.46
N GLU A 122 -16.64 -0.26 3.17
CA GLU A 122 -17.83 0.37 3.78
C GLU A 122 -19.15 -0.20 3.25
N CYS A 123 -19.16 -0.82 2.08
CA CYS A 123 -20.38 -1.38 1.48
C CYS A 123 -21.02 -2.47 2.36
N ASP A 124 -20.21 -3.30 3.04
CA ASP A 124 -20.69 -4.28 4.03
C ASP A 124 -19.64 -4.47 5.15
N PRO A 125 -19.57 -3.53 6.11
CA PRO A 125 -18.52 -3.53 7.14
C PRO A 125 -18.54 -4.75 8.06
N GLN A 126 -19.69 -5.45 8.15
CA GLN A 126 -19.80 -6.65 8.98
C GLN A 126 -19.28 -7.92 8.30
N ARG A 127 -19.23 -7.94 6.97
CA ARG A 127 -18.77 -9.08 6.18
C ARG A 127 -17.38 -8.87 5.57
N ASN A 128 -17.03 -7.62 5.24
CA ASN A 128 -15.76 -7.29 4.61
C ASN A 128 -14.63 -7.20 5.64
N GLY A 129 -13.91 -8.27 5.86
CA GLY A 129 -12.69 -8.28 6.68
C GLY A 129 -11.45 -7.74 5.96
N GLY A 130 -11.50 -7.64 4.65
CA GLY A 130 -10.43 -7.10 3.81
C GLY A 130 -10.81 -7.08 2.34
N VAL A 131 -10.19 -6.18 1.59
CA VAL A 131 -10.34 -6.06 0.15
C VAL A 131 -8.95 -5.95 -0.49
N SER A 132 -8.82 -6.41 -1.72
CA SER A 132 -7.57 -6.31 -2.48
C SER A 132 -7.87 -5.84 -3.89
N PRO A 133 -7.05 -4.92 -4.44
CA PRO A 133 -7.16 -4.56 -5.84
C PRO A 133 -6.66 -5.71 -6.73
N MET A 134 -7.06 -5.67 -7.99
CA MET A 134 -6.49 -6.50 -9.03
C MET A 134 -5.06 -6.05 -9.34
N LEU A 135 -4.14 -6.99 -9.50
CA LEU A 135 -2.74 -6.71 -9.82
C LEU A 135 -2.41 -7.16 -11.24
N LYS A 136 -1.60 -6.37 -11.92
CA LYS A 136 -1.08 -6.64 -13.26
C LYS A 136 0.45 -6.66 -13.26
N PHE A 137 1.05 -7.38 -14.19
CA PHE A 137 2.48 -7.30 -14.39
C PHE A 137 2.86 -5.96 -15.01
N THR A 138 3.85 -5.28 -14.42
CA THR A 138 4.31 -3.97 -14.93
C THR A 138 4.86 -4.07 -16.35
N ALA A 139 5.59 -5.16 -16.66
CA ALA A 139 6.16 -5.40 -18.00
C ALA A 139 5.11 -5.80 -19.04
N CYS A 140 3.95 -6.34 -18.62
CA CYS A 140 2.87 -6.80 -19.50
C CYS A 140 1.52 -6.35 -18.90
N PRO A 141 1.11 -5.08 -19.06
CA PRO A 141 -0.06 -4.50 -18.38
C PRO A 141 -1.40 -5.17 -18.71
N ASP A 142 -1.46 -5.94 -19.80
CA ASP A 142 -2.65 -6.70 -20.17
C ASP A 142 -2.72 -8.08 -19.50
N ILE A 143 -1.66 -8.48 -18.78
CA ILE A 143 -1.59 -9.77 -18.10
C ILE A 143 -1.76 -9.57 -16.60
N LEU A 144 -2.68 -10.34 -16.03
CA LEU A 144 -2.98 -10.31 -14.61
C LEU A 144 -1.94 -11.10 -13.81
N GLN A 145 -1.50 -10.53 -12.72
CA GLN A 145 -0.76 -11.23 -11.67
C GLN A 145 -1.75 -11.81 -10.64
N TYR A 146 -2.84 -11.09 -10.35
CA TYR A 146 -3.80 -11.46 -9.33
C TYR A 146 -5.15 -10.76 -9.58
N ALA A 147 -6.23 -11.52 -9.45
CA ALA A 147 -7.61 -10.99 -9.50
C ALA A 147 -8.50 -11.61 -8.41
N GLY A 148 -7.93 -12.11 -7.31
CA GLY A 148 -8.63 -12.73 -6.21
C GLY A 148 -8.22 -14.18 -5.95
N PHE A 149 -8.91 -14.79 -5.00
CA PHE A 149 -8.78 -16.23 -4.68
C PHE A 149 -10.13 -16.92 -4.78
N THR A 150 -10.09 -18.21 -5.10
CA THR A 150 -11.27 -19.08 -4.91
C THR A 150 -11.59 -19.22 -3.43
N PRO A 151 -12.85 -19.53 -3.06
CA PRO A 151 -13.17 -19.88 -1.68
C PRO A 151 -12.24 -20.97 -1.14
N LEU A 152 -11.93 -20.88 0.16
CA LEU A 152 -11.11 -21.88 0.83
C LEU A 152 -11.84 -23.22 0.88
N SER A 153 -11.21 -24.29 0.40
CA SER A 153 -11.77 -25.63 0.52
C SER A 153 -11.86 -26.06 1.99
N SER A 154 -13.04 -26.43 2.45
CA SER A 154 -13.24 -26.90 3.81
C SER A 154 -12.51 -28.22 4.12
N LEU A 155 -12.20 -29.02 3.08
CA LEU A 155 -11.53 -30.30 3.23
C LEU A 155 -10.00 -30.18 3.20
N THR A 156 -9.46 -29.42 2.26
CA THR A 156 -8.00 -29.32 2.03
C THR A 156 -7.37 -28.06 2.58
N LEU A 157 -8.17 -27.08 3.00
CA LEU A 157 -7.75 -25.76 3.44
C LEU A 157 -6.88 -25.03 2.38
N ARG A 158 -7.17 -25.30 1.09
CA ARG A 158 -6.48 -24.70 -0.05
C ARG A 158 -7.43 -23.83 -0.85
N ASN A 159 -6.88 -22.79 -1.43
CA ASN A 159 -7.52 -21.97 -2.46
C ASN A 159 -6.61 -21.87 -3.69
N ALA A 160 -7.11 -21.29 -4.75
CA ALA A 160 -6.35 -21.03 -5.96
C ALA A 160 -6.41 -19.51 -6.30
N SER A 161 -5.32 -18.98 -6.82
CA SER A 161 -5.29 -17.62 -7.35
C SER A 161 -6.14 -17.54 -8.62
N ILE A 162 -6.96 -16.50 -8.70
CA ILE A 162 -7.77 -16.18 -9.87
C ILE A 162 -6.98 -15.22 -10.76
N GLY A 163 -7.01 -15.45 -12.08
CA GLY A 163 -6.46 -14.53 -13.07
C GLY A 163 -4.96 -14.64 -13.30
N PHE A 164 -4.20 -15.41 -12.53
CA PHE A 164 -2.74 -15.51 -12.70
C PHE A 164 -2.35 -15.91 -14.13
N MET A 165 -1.48 -15.10 -14.77
CA MET A 165 -1.00 -15.25 -16.15
C MET A 165 -2.11 -15.22 -17.22
N GLN A 166 -3.29 -14.66 -16.90
CA GLN A 166 -4.39 -14.53 -17.83
C GLN A 166 -4.51 -13.08 -18.33
N GLN A 167 -5.03 -12.93 -19.53
CA GLN A 167 -5.31 -11.61 -20.09
C GLN A 167 -6.44 -10.93 -19.33
N ASP A 168 -6.28 -9.64 -19.03
CA ASP A 168 -7.33 -8.81 -18.41
C ASP A 168 -8.58 -8.81 -19.31
N GLY A 169 -9.74 -9.01 -18.71
CA GLY A 169 -11.02 -9.08 -19.42
C GLY A 169 -12.21 -8.85 -18.51
N GLN A 170 -13.39 -8.64 -19.10
CA GLN A 170 -14.63 -8.29 -18.40
C GLN A 170 -14.98 -9.24 -17.24
N ARG A 171 -14.64 -10.53 -17.35
CA ARG A 171 -14.93 -11.55 -16.33
C ARG A 171 -14.25 -11.28 -14.97
N PHE A 172 -13.19 -10.45 -14.95
CA PHE A 172 -12.48 -10.07 -13.73
C PHE A 172 -12.93 -8.72 -13.14
N ARG A 173 -13.90 -8.05 -13.79
CA ARG A 173 -14.41 -6.74 -13.37
C ARG A 173 -15.52 -6.85 -12.32
N THR A 174 -16.05 -8.05 -12.09
CA THR A 174 -17.01 -8.31 -11.02
C THR A 174 -16.23 -8.66 -9.76
N PRO A 175 -16.49 -7.99 -8.62
CA PRO A 175 -15.85 -8.34 -7.35
C PRO A 175 -16.11 -9.82 -7.01
N CYS A 176 -15.07 -10.53 -6.58
CA CYS A 176 -15.21 -11.86 -6.00
C CYS A 176 -15.72 -11.71 -4.55
N GLU A 177 -16.76 -12.45 -4.20
CA GLU A 177 -17.25 -12.56 -2.82
C GLU A 177 -16.56 -13.72 -2.08
#